data_1bbcdf39b2a9cccb7dadff52428110ee
#
_entry.id   1bbcdf39b2a9cccb7dadff52428110ee
#
_cell.length_a   1.000
_cell.length_b   1.000
_cell.length_c   1.000
_cell.angle_alpha   90.00
_cell.angle_beta   90.00
_cell.angle_gamma   90.00
#
_symmetry.space_group_name_H-M   'P 1'
#
loop_
_entity.id
_entity.type
_entity.pdbx_description
1 polymer ?
#
loop_
_entity_poly.entity_id
_entity_poly.type
_entity_poly.pdbx_seq_one_letter_code
_entity_poly.pdbx_strand_id
1 'polypeptide(L)'
;MALRRERMRLGDLLIRQDVLTEEKLKKALELQKETGKKIGEVLVENGFITEEMIAKALQTQLGLKMIELTGVTIPKEVRNLVSVNLLKKYQCIPFELDPYNANILHLAMSDPMDMAAIDDISIVTNLQVEPYIATPRDILAAIDRCYGASETMDAARRFTREREQLRGNNEETAAEADVSNAPIVQLVRSLIEQAVRQRASDIHIEALETKVRVRYRIDGALYEKMVYDNSLLPAISTRIKIMGGMDISEKRKPQDGRMSIMVDRREYDIRFSSIPTVHGEKIVMRISSKLNLTRDIKELGLDQEEMATLQHMLAKPYGIMFVTGPTGSGKSTTLYTALSALNKEAVNIVTVEDPVEADLEGINQIQVNNKVDLTFASALRSILRQDPDIIMIGEIRDQETASIAVQASITGHLVVSTMHTNNAVGTLNRMADMGVARYLISDAIIGVIAQRLVRKLCPHCRKKHPATDKEKLILKRSLAEEVEIYEPGGCKLCNNTGYFGRTGVFEIMEVNEEMRKLIADDATTEEMIAAAKKNGMHTLRENGIRYVLEGVTSIGEMLKASYEE
;
A
#
# COMPACT_ATOMS: atom_id res chain seq x y z
N MET A 1 0.49 -43.67 32.19
CA MET A 1 0.10 -42.43 32.90
C MET A 1 0.09 -41.28 31.90
N ALA A 2 -1.06 -40.94 31.32
CA ALA A 2 -1.22 -39.84 30.39
C ALA A 2 -1.32 -38.55 31.20
N LEU A 3 -0.31 -37.71 31.11
CA LEU A 3 -0.34 -36.36 31.65
C LEU A 3 -1.47 -35.57 30.97
N ARG A 4 -2.55 -35.28 31.71
CA ARG A 4 -3.55 -34.28 31.35
C ARG A 4 -2.83 -32.95 31.22
N ARG A 5 -2.47 -32.55 30.00
CA ARG A 5 -2.10 -31.15 29.71
C ARG A 5 -3.33 -30.29 29.98
N GLU A 6 -3.33 -29.55 31.08
CA GLU A 6 -4.31 -28.47 31.29
C GLU A 6 -4.27 -27.55 30.06
N ARG A 7 -5.40 -27.49 29.37
CA ARG A 7 -5.55 -26.59 28.22
C ARG A 7 -5.51 -25.15 28.74
N MET A 8 -4.35 -24.49 28.65
CA MET A 8 -4.16 -23.11 29.00
C MET A 8 -5.04 -22.26 28.08
N ARG A 9 -5.70 -21.20 28.59
CA ARG A 9 -6.50 -20.29 27.77
C ARG A 9 -5.60 -19.51 26.81
N LEU A 10 -6.12 -19.14 25.64
CA LEU A 10 -5.35 -18.42 24.60
C LEU A 10 -4.72 -17.13 25.15
N GLY A 11 -5.45 -16.35 25.97
CA GLY A 11 -4.93 -15.14 26.59
C GLY A 11 -3.74 -15.38 27.52
N ASP A 12 -3.82 -16.41 28.36
CA ASP A 12 -2.74 -16.78 29.30
C ASP A 12 -1.49 -17.26 28.54
N LEU A 13 -1.70 -17.96 27.41
CA LEU A 13 -0.61 -18.43 26.56
C LEU A 13 0.13 -17.25 25.89
N LEU A 14 -0.62 -16.25 25.39
CA LEU A 14 -0.06 -15.06 24.76
C LEU A 14 0.75 -14.20 25.75
N ILE A 15 0.31 -14.10 27.02
CA ILE A 15 1.08 -13.45 28.08
C ILE A 15 2.36 -14.22 28.37
N ARG A 16 2.29 -15.53 28.49
CA ARG A 16 3.46 -16.38 28.79
C ARG A 16 4.51 -16.36 27.67
N GLN A 17 4.11 -16.04 26.46
CA GLN A 17 5.00 -15.87 25.29
C GLN A 17 5.51 -14.45 25.13
N ASP A 18 5.26 -13.53 26.09
CA ASP A 18 5.60 -12.10 26.05
C ASP A 18 5.03 -11.35 24.82
N VAL A 19 3.95 -11.88 24.24
CA VAL A 19 3.28 -11.30 23.07
C VAL A 19 2.19 -10.31 23.48
N LEU A 20 1.62 -10.46 24.68
CA LEU A 20 0.51 -9.66 25.19
C LEU A 20 0.73 -9.31 26.66
N THR A 21 0.46 -8.06 27.04
CA THR A 21 0.49 -7.64 28.45
C THR A 21 -0.85 -7.93 29.15
N GLU A 22 -0.81 -8.12 30.48
CA GLU A 22 -2.04 -8.36 31.28
C GLU A 22 -3.06 -7.22 31.15
N GLU A 23 -2.59 -5.97 31.07
CA GLU A 23 -3.44 -4.79 30.88
C GLU A 23 -4.20 -4.83 29.56
N LYS A 24 -3.51 -5.16 28.46
CA LYS A 24 -4.12 -5.29 27.14
C LYS A 24 -5.11 -6.46 27.08
N LEU A 25 -4.79 -7.57 27.73
CA LEU A 25 -5.72 -8.71 27.84
C LEU A 25 -6.99 -8.30 28.60
N LYS A 26 -6.86 -7.58 29.70
CA LYS A 26 -8.01 -7.11 30.50
C LYS A 26 -8.93 -6.19 29.68
N LYS A 27 -8.35 -5.24 28.95
CA LYS A 27 -9.12 -4.37 28.03
C LYS A 27 -9.81 -5.18 26.93
N ALA A 28 -9.13 -6.15 26.35
CA ALA A 28 -9.70 -7.01 25.32
C ALA A 28 -10.86 -7.88 25.85
N LEU A 29 -10.79 -8.36 27.09
CA LEU A 29 -11.87 -9.13 27.73
C LEU A 29 -13.10 -8.25 28.06
N GLU A 30 -12.90 -6.97 28.39
CA GLU A 30 -13.99 -6.00 28.56
C GLU A 30 -14.70 -5.76 27.23
N LEU A 31 -13.94 -5.46 26.16
CA LEU A 31 -14.47 -5.27 24.80
C LEU A 31 -15.14 -6.56 24.25
N GLN A 32 -14.65 -7.72 24.63
CA GLN A 32 -15.27 -9.00 24.27
C GLN A 32 -16.68 -9.12 24.85
N LYS A 33 -16.89 -8.70 26.09
CA LYS A 33 -18.23 -8.75 26.75
C LYS A 33 -19.22 -7.81 26.06
N GLU A 34 -18.75 -6.66 25.55
CA GLU A 34 -19.58 -5.69 24.85
C GLU A 34 -19.91 -6.14 23.42
N THR A 35 -18.96 -6.72 22.72
CA THR A 35 -19.09 -7.06 21.29
C THR A 35 -19.56 -8.47 21.01
N GLY A 36 -19.43 -9.41 21.97
CA GLY A 36 -19.75 -10.82 21.80
C GLY A 36 -18.80 -11.59 20.84
N LYS A 37 -17.73 -10.95 20.37
CA LYS A 37 -16.75 -11.52 19.43
C LYS A 37 -15.80 -12.49 20.14
N LYS A 38 -15.09 -13.33 19.35
CA LYS A 38 -14.03 -14.18 19.89
C LYS A 38 -12.85 -13.33 20.37
N ILE A 39 -12.19 -13.71 21.48
CA ILE A 39 -11.10 -12.92 22.07
C ILE A 39 -9.95 -12.65 21.08
N GLY A 40 -9.62 -13.63 20.23
CA GLY A 40 -8.61 -13.45 19.19
C GLY A 40 -8.98 -12.36 18.18
N GLU A 41 -10.26 -12.25 17.81
CA GLU A 41 -10.76 -11.21 16.91
C GLU A 41 -10.66 -9.83 17.55
N VAL A 42 -11.05 -9.71 18.82
CA VAL A 42 -10.98 -8.45 19.57
C VAL A 42 -9.54 -7.97 19.70
N LEU A 43 -8.61 -8.88 19.96
CA LEU A 43 -7.18 -8.57 20.11
C LEU A 43 -6.56 -8.03 18.79
N VAL A 44 -6.96 -8.60 17.65
CA VAL A 44 -6.47 -8.15 16.33
C VAL A 44 -7.13 -6.85 15.90
N GLU A 45 -8.46 -6.73 16.06
CA GLU A 45 -9.21 -5.53 15.66
C GLU A 45 -8.75 -4.27 16.40
N ASN A 46 -8.32 -4.41 17.65
CA ASN A 46 -7.79 -3.30 18.45
C ASN A 46 -6.26 -3.13 18.33
N GLY A 47 -5.61 -3.86 17.42
CA GLY A 47 -4.18 -3.73 17.18
C GLY A 47 -3.27 -4.19 18.33
N PHE A 48 -3.80 -4.97 19.28
CA PHE A 48 -2.99 -5.47 20.40
C PHE A 48 -2.00 -6.55 19.98
N ILE A 49 -2.37 -7.39 18.99
CA ILE A 49 -1.53 -8.45 18.41
C ILE A 49 -1.87 -8.66 16.93
N THR A 50 -1.01 -9.38 16.19
CA THR A 50 -1.24 -9.74 14.79
C THR A 50 -1.93 -11.10 14.63
N GLU A 51 -2.52 -11.36 13.44
CA GLU A 51 -3.13 -12.64 13.11
C GLU A 51 -2.11 -13.79 13.17
N GLU A 52 -0.86 -13.53 12.74
CA GLU A 52 0.23 -14.51 12.77
C GLU A 52 0.60 -14.93 14.21
N MET A 53 0.57 -13.97 15.15
CA MET A 53 0.81 -14.24 16.56
C MET A 53 -0.26 -15.17 17.16
N ILE A 54 -1.53 -14.94 16.78
CA ILE A 54 -2.62 -15.84 17.18
C ILE A 54 -2.44 -17.23 16.58
N ALA A 55 -2.13 -17.32 15.28
CA ALA A 55 -1.93 -18.61 14.60
C ALA A 55 -0.80 -19.42 15.25
N LYS A 56 0.32 -18.78 15.62
CA LYS A 56 1.43 -19.41 16.36
C LYS A 56 1.02 -19.86 17.76
N ALA A 57 0.24 -19.06 18.47
CA ALA A 57 -0.27 -19.43 19.78
C ALA A 57 -1.21 -20.65 19.71
N LEU A 58 -2.12 -20.68 18.73
CA LEU A 58 -2.99 -21.82 18.48
C LEU A 58 -2.20 -23.07 18.08
N GLN A 59 -1.15 -22.92 17.26
CA GLN A 59 -0.24 -24.01 16.93
C GLN A 59 0.37 -24.64 18.19
N THR A 60 0.87 -23.81 19.08
CA THR A 60 1.48 -24.28 20.35
C THR A 60 0.45 -24.93 21.28
N GLN A 61 -0.78 -24.37 21.33
CA GLN A 61 -1.85 -24.84 22.20
C GLN A 61 -2.43 -26.19 21.74
N LEU A 62 -2.66 -26.32 20.43
CA LEU A 62 -3.36 -27.48 19.85
C LEU A 62 -2.42 -28.55 19.32
N GLY A 63 -1.15 -28.24 19.10
CA GLY A 63 -0.16 -29.13 18.51
C GLY A 63 -0.43 -29.45 17.03
N LEU A 64 -1.22 -28.58 16.34
CA LEU A 64 -1.55 -28.74 14.92
C LEU A 64 -0.44 -28.14 14.04
N LYS A 65 -0.38 -28.61 12.81
CA LYS A 65 0.53 -28.04 11.82
C LYS A 65 0.00 -26.69 11.32
N MET A 66 0.88 -25.73 11.13
CA MET A 66 0.57 -24.45 10.50
C MET A 66 1.00 -24.50 9.05
N ILE A 67 0.18 -23.92 8.16
CA ILE A 67 0.49 -23.79 6.73
C ILE A 67 0.42 -22.31 6.32
N GLU A 68 1.41 -21.89 5.56
CA GLU A 68 1.38 -20.61 4.83
C GLU A 68 0.85 -20.90 3.42
N LEU A 69 -0.36 -20.41 3.13
CA LEU A 69 -1.03 -20.65 1.84
C LEU A 69 -0.45 -19.80 0.71
N THR A 70 0.48 -18.91 1.03
CA THR A 70 1.17 -18.05 0.09
C THR A 70 2.05 -18.89 -0.83
N GLY A 71 1.70 -18.94 -2.14
CA GLY A 71 2.43 -19.76 -3.12
C GLY A 71 1.97 -21.22 -3.28
N VAL A 72 1.11 -21.73 -2.39
CA VAL A 72 0.57 -23.08 -2.49
C VAL A 72 -0.30 -23.22 -3.73
N THR A 73 -0.04 -24.30 -4.50
CA THR A 73 -0.84 -24.66 -5.66
C THR A 73 -1.91 -25.65 -5.26
N ILE A 74 -3.16 -25.21 -5.22
CA ILE A 74 -4.29 -26.11 -4.94
C ILE A 74 -4.70 -26.81 -6.25
N PRO A 75 -4.65 -28.14 -6.35
CA PRO A 75 -5.07 -28.90 -7.53
C PRO A 75 -6.53 -28.65 -7.90
N LYS A 76 -6.87 -28.71 -9.19
CA LYS A 76 -8.26 -28.50 -9.65
C LYS A 76 -9.25 -29.48 -9.02
N GLU A 77 -8.84 -30.70 -8.81
CA GLU A 77 -9.63 -31.76 -8.19
C GLU A 77 -10.02 -31.37 -6.77
N VAL A 78 -9.08 -30.86 -5.98
CA VAL A 78 -9.32 -30.41 -4.60
C VAL A 78 -10.17 -29.13 -4.58
N ARG A 79 -9.96 -28.20 -5.52
CA ARG A 79 -10.76 -26.97 -5.61
C ARG A 79 -12.24 -27.21 -5.84
N ASN A 80 -12.59 -28.23 -6.61
CA ASN A 80 -13.97 -28.53 -6.98
C ASN A 80 -14.74 -29.31 -5.90
N LEU A 81 -14.09 -29.71 -4.80
CA LEU A 81 -14.73 -30.51 -3.75
C LEU A 81 -15.71 -29.69 -2.90
N VAL A 82 -15.46 -28.40 -2.71
CA VAL A 82 -16.21 -27.56 -1.78
C VAL A 82 -16.64 -26.26 -2.46
N SER A 83 -17.89 -25.84 -2.21
CA SER A 83 -18.40 -24.58 -2.75
C SER A 83 -17.75 -23.36 -2.09
N VAL A 84 -17.54 -22.29 -2.86
CA VAL A 84 -16.91 -21.05 -2.38
C VAL A 84 -17.66 -20.42 -1.21
N ASN A 85 -18.99 -20.49 -1.22
CA ASN A 85 -19.83 -19.98 -0.14
C ASN A 85 -19.53 -20.66 1.20
N LEU A 86 -19.30 -21.97 1.20
CA LEU A 86 -18.95 -22.73 2.39
C LEU A 86 -17.55 -22.39 2.87
N LEU A 87 -16.59 -22.23 1.94
CA LEU A 87 -15.21 -21.82 2.24
C LEU A 87 -15.16 -20.44 2.91
N LYS A 88 -15.92 -19.48 2.40
CA LYS A 88 -16.01 -18.12 2.97
C LYS A 88 -16.72 -18.12 4.32
N LYS A 89 -17.82 -18.89 4.46
CA LYS A 89 -18.59 -19.02 5.71
C LYS A 89 -17.71 -19.47 6.88
N TYR A 90 -16.89 -20.50 6.64
CA TYR A 90 -16.05 -21.11 7.67
C TYR A 90 -14.60 -20.62 7.68
N GLN A 91 -14.25 -19.68 6.79
CA GLN A 91 -12.87 -19.20 6.63
C GLN A 91 -11.87 -20.36 6.60
N CYS A 92 -12.09 -21.27 5.66
CA CYS A 92 -11.27 -22.46 5.45
C CYS A 92 -11.04 -22.70 3.95
N ILE A 93 -9.99 -23.47 3.60
CA ILE A 93 -9.73 -23.86 2.22
C ILE A 93 -9.03 -25.21 2.18
N PRO A 94 -9.55 -26.20 1.43
CA PRO A 94 -8.84 -27.45 1.19
C PRO A 94 -7.66 -27.16 0.25
N PHE A 95 -6.47 -27.68 0.57
CA PHE A 95 -5.29 -27.36 -0.22
C PHE A 95 -4.63 -28.57 -0.88
N GLU A 96 -4.76 -29.78 -0.31
CA GLU A 96 -4.27 -31.02 -0.91
C GLU A 96 -4.98 -32.23 -0.33
N LEU A 97 -4.88 -33.38 -1.00
CA LEU A 97 -5.18 -34.70 -0.43
C LEU A 97 -3.89 -35.25 0.19
N ASP A 98 -4.02 -36.03 1.26
CA ASP A 98 -2.84 -36.65 1.87
C ASP A 98 -2.12 -37.56 0.84
N PRO A 99 -0.79 -37.41 0.68
CA PRO A 99 -0.02 -38.15 -0.32
C PRO A 99 -0.06 -39.68 -0.13
N TYR A 100 -0.34 -40.15 1.07
CA TYR A 100 -0.34 -41.56 1.41
C TYR A 100 -1.77 -42.15 1.56
N ASN A 101 -2.76 -41.26 1.74
CA ASN A 101 -4.16 -41.68 1.90
C ASN A 101 -5.13 -40.69 1.25
N ALA A 102 -5.55 -40.98 0.03
CA ALA A 102 -6.48 -40.15 -0.74
C ALA A 102 -7.85 -39.92 -0.06
N ASN A 103 -8.17 -40.61 1.03
CA ASN A 103 -9.40 -40.38 1.81
C ASN A 103 -9.23 -39.27 2.86
N ILE A 104 -8.05 -38.69 3.01
CA ILE A 104 -7.78 -37.60 3.94
C ILE A 104 -7.60 -36.31 3.15
N LEU A 105 -8.40 -35.28 3.51
CA LEU A 105 -8.35 -33.95 2.96
C LEU A 105 -7.67 -33.02 3.96
N HIS A 106 -6.56 -32.39 3.55
CA HIS A 106 -5.91 -31.36 4.34
C HIS A 106 -6.65 -30.03 4.17
N LEU A 107 -7.18 -29.51 5.27
CA LEU A 107 -7.99 -28.29 5.32
C LEU A 107 -7.29 -27.20 6.12
N ALA A 108 -6.92 -26.09 5.47
CA ALA A 108 -6.43 -24.91 6.16
C ALA A 108 -7.60 -24.12 6.74
N MET A 109 -7.56 -23.79 8.03
CA MET A 109 -8.64 -23.16 8.80
C MET A 109 -8.10 -22.01 9.64
N SER A 110 -8.91 -20.97 9.80
CA SER A 110 -8.62 -19.88 10.75
C SER A 110 -8.92 -20.27 12.19
N ASP A 111 -9.93 -21.11 12.38
CA ASP A 111 -10.33 -21.66 13.68
C ASP A 111 -10.42 -23.20 13.58
N PRO A 112 -9.37 -23.94 13.93
CA PRO A 112 -9.38 -25.40 13.88
C PRO A 112 -10.24 -26.04 14.98
N MET A 113 -10.84 -25.24 15.89
CA MET A 113 -11.79 -25.70 16.91
C MET A 113 -13.24 -25.66 16.42
N ASP A 114 -13.50 -25.14 15.23
CA ASP A 114 -14.84 -25.15 14.62
C ASP A 114 -15.17 -26.55 14.06
N MET A 115 -15.69 -27.38 14.94
CA MET A 115 -16.09 -28.77 14.60
C MET A 115 -17.22 -28.78 13.58
N ALA A 116 -18.11 -27.76 13.57
CA ALA A 116 -19.19 -27.69 12.60
C ALA A 116 -18.65 -27.50 11.18
N ALA A 117 -17.59 -26.72 11.03
CA ALA A 117 -16.91 -26.55 9.76
C ALA A 117 -16.26 -27.85 9.27
N ILE A 118 -15.59 -28.59 10.17
CA ILE A 118 -14.95 -29.87 9.85
C ILE A 118 -16.00 -30.90 9.44
N ASP A 119 -17.10 -31.00 10.19
CA ASP A 119 -18.18 -31.95 9.91
C ASP A 119 -18.87 -31.62 8.58
N ASP A 120 -19.24 -30.36 8.34
CA ASP A 120 -19.89 -29.93 7.08
C ASP A 120 -18.99 -30.24 5.86
N ILE A 121 -17.69 -29.95 5.97
CA ILE A 121 -16.73 -30.22 4.87
C ILE A 121 -16.55 -31.74 4.68
N SER A 122 -16.47 -32.51 5.76
CA SER A 122 -16.36 -33.95 5.67
C SER A 122 -17.60 -34.59 5.02
N ILE A 123 -18.80 -34.13 5.36
CA ILE A 123 -20.07 -34.59 4.75
C ILE A 123 -20.10 -34.26 3.26
N VAL A 124 -19.77 -33.00 2.89
CA VAL A 124 -19.85 -32.55 1.48
C VAL A 124 -18.82 -33.27 0.60
N THR A 125 -17.64 -33.54 1.13
CA THR A 125 -16.54 -34.16 0.36
C THR A 125 -16.52 -35.68 0.46
N ASN A 126 -17.18 -36.24 1.46
CA ASN A 126 -17.10 -37.65 1.85
C ASN A 126 -15.67 -38.13 2.15
N LEU A 127 -14.84 -37.19 2.68
CA LEU A 127 -13.43 -37.41 3.05
C LEU A 127 -13.23 -37.12 4.54
N GLN A 128 -12.21 -37.74 5.12
CA GLN A 128 -11.77 -37.39 6.46
C GLN A 128 -10.98 -36.09 6.40
N VAL A 129 -11.31 -35.10 7.26
CA VAL A 129 -10.65 -33.80 7.28
C VAL A 129 -9.54 -33.77 8.32
N GLU A 130 -8.32 -33.41 7.91
CA GLU A 130 -7.20 -33.10 8.81
C GLU A 130 -7.00 -31.56 8.82
N PRO A 131 -7.25 -30.89 9.97
CA PRO A 131 -7.17 -29.43 10.05
C PRO A 131 -5.71 -28.95 10.18
N TYR A 132 -5.40 -27.89 9.43
CA TYR A 132 -4.17 -27.10 9.49
C TYR A 132 -4.51 -25.67 9.87
N ILE A 133 -3.63 -25.01 10.62
CA ILE A 133 -3.82 -23.60 11.00
C ILE A 133 -3.31 -22.70 9.89
N ALA A 134 -4.12 -21.72 9.47
CA ALA A 134 -3.71 -20.64 8.60
C ALA A 134 -4.35 -19.33 9.03
N THR A 135 -3.74 -18.17 8.66
CA THR A 135 -4.34 -16.88 8.99
C THR A 135 -5.62 -16.66 8.18
N PRO A 136 -6.64 -15.96 8.74
CA PRO A 136 -7.84 -15.59 7.99
C PRO A 136 -7.51 -14.88 6.67
N ARG A 137 -6.52 -14.01 6.68
CA ARG A 137 -6.03 -13.26 5.52
C ARG A 137 -5.49 -14.18 4.43
N ASP A 138 -4.65 -15.15 4.78
CA ASP A 138 -4.08 -16.11 3.83
C ASP A 138 -5.15 -16.99 3.20
N ILE A 139 -6.13 -17.42 3.99
CA ILE A 139 -7.25 -18.23 3.53
C ILE A 139 -8.09 -17.45 2.51
N LEU A 140 -8.51 -16.21 2.84
CA LEU A 140 -9.31 -15.38 1.94
C LEU A 140 -8.54 -15.05 0.66
N ALA A 141 -7.24 -14.72 0.77
CA ALA A 141 -6.39 -14.50 -0.38
C ALA A 141 -6.24 -15.75 -1.26
N ALA A 142 -6.20 -16.96 -0.67
CA ALA A 142 -6.16 -18.22 -1.39
C ALA A 142 -7.49 -18.52 -2.09
N ILE A 143 -8.63 -18.27 -1.43
CA ILE A 143 -9.96 -18.38 -2.02
C ILE A 143 -10.09 -17.46 -3.24
N ASP A 144 -9.71 -16.20 -3.11
CA ASP A 144 -9.79 -15.23 -4.24
C ASP A 144 -8.86 -15.61 -5.40
N ARG A 145 -7.65 -16.10 -5.12
CA ARG A 145 -6.76 -16.61 -6.18
C ARG A 145 -7.35 -17.79 -6.93
N CYS A 146 -8.06 -18.66 -6.23
CA CYS A 146 -8.57 -19.89 -6.82
C CYS A 146 -9.92 -19.72 -7.52
N TYR A 147 -10.78 -18.84 -7.00
CA TYR A 147 -12.19 -18.77 -7.39
C TYR A 147 -12.63 -17.36 -7.81
N GLY A 148 -11.90 -16.30 -7.45
CA GLY A 148 -12.35 -14.90 -7.60
C GLY A 148 -12.69 -14.50 -9.04
N ALA A 149 -11.89 -14.95 -10.02
CA ALA A 149 -12.18 -14.68 -11.43
C ALA A 149 -13.47 -15.41 -11.90
N SER A 150 -13.75 -16.61 -11.39
CA SER A 150 -14.98 -17.35 -11.70
C SER A 150 -16.21 -16.67 -11.08
N GLU A 151 -16.12 -16.24 -9.82
CA GLU A 151 -17.23 -15.56 -9.13
C GLU A 151 -17.66 -14.27 -9.84
N THR A 152 -16.70 -13.44 -10.26
CA THR A 152 -17.01 -12.19 -10.96
C THR A 152 -17.59 -12.44 -12.35
N MET A 153 -17.10 -13.45 -13.07
CA MET A 153 -17.66 -13.86 -14.35
C MET A 153 -19.07 -14.45 -14.20
N ASP A 154 -19.33 -15.23 -13.16
CA ASP A 154 -20.64 -15.80 -12.90
C ASP A 154 -21.65 -14.72 -12.49
N ALA A 155 -21.25 -13.73 -11.70
CA ALA A 155 -22.07 -12.56 -11.39
C ALA A 155 -22.40 -11.75 -12.66
N ALA A 156 -21.42 -11.52 -13.53
CA ALA A 156 -21.60 -10.84 -14.80
C ALA A 156 -22.57 -11.61 -15.72
N ARG A 157 -22.41 -12.93 -15.84
CA ARG A 157 -23.29 -13.80 -16.64
C ARG A 157 -24.73 -13.84 -16.10
N ARG A 158 -24.93 -13.87 -14.78
CA ARG A 158 -26.27 -13.82 -14.16
C ARG A 158 -26.95 -12.49 -14.50
N PHE A 159 -26.25 -11.38 -14.33
CA PHE A 159 -26.77 -10.06 -14.68
C PHE A 159 -27.19 -9.97 -16.16
N THR A 160 -26.34 -10.45 -17.08
CA THR A 160 -26.66 -10.46 -18.51
C THR A 160 -27.90 -11.30 -18.81
N ARG A 161 -28.02 -12.50 -18.21
CA ARG A 161 -29.20 -13.36 -18.39
C ARG A 161 -30.48 -12.73 -17.83
N GLU A 162 -30.44 -12.15 -16.64
CA GLU A 162 -31.57 -11.48 -16.02
C GLU A 162 -32.02 -10.28 -16.88
N ARG A 163 -31.09 -9.52 -17.44
CA ARG A 163 -31.37 -8.41 -18.33
C ARG A 163 -31.98 -8.84 -19.67
N GLU A 164 -31.52 -9.95 -20.25
CA GLU A 164 -32.10 -10.52 -21.46
C GLU A 164 -33.55 -10.99 -21.23
N GLN A 165 -33.84 -11.56 -20.06
CA GLN A 165 -35.19 -11.96 -19.66
C GLN A 165 -36.11 -10.75 -19.43
N LEU A 166 -35.63 -9.66 -18.89
CA LEU A 166 -36.40 -8.42 -18.65
C LEU A 166 -36.65 -7.61 -19.92
N ARG A 167 -35.73 -7.62 -20.90
CA ARG A 167 -35.92 -6.97 -22.22
C ARG A 167 -37.08 -7.53 -23.01
N GLY A 168 -37.54 -8.73 -22.69
CA GLY A 168 -38.77 -9.30 -23.27
C GLY A 168 -40.07 -8.67 -22.77
N ASN A 169 -40.05 -7.82 -21.71
CA ASN A 169 -41.25 -7.38 -21.01
C ASN A 169 -41.49 -5.87 -20.87
N ASN A 170 -40.63 -4.96 -21.24
CA ASN A 170 -40.81 -3.48 -21.37
C ASN A 170 -39.50 -2.70 -21.14
N GLU A 171 -39.17 -1.77 -22.05
CA GLU A 171 -37.90 -1.02 -22.04
C GLU A 171 -37.76 0.07 -20.95
N GLU A 172 -38.86 0.61 -20.44
CA GLU A 172 -38.80 1.74 -19.46
C GLU A 172 -38.55 1.32 -18.00
N THR A 173 -38.94 0.11 -17.63
CA THR A 173 -38.68 -0.41 -16.25
C THR A 173 -37.29 -1.01 -16.07
N ALA A 174 -36.54 -1.23 -17.15
CA ALA A 174 -35.23 -1.84 -17.12
C ALA A 174 -34.11 -0.92 -16.55
N ALA A 175 -34.26 0.40 -16.71
CA ALA A 175 -33.22 1.37 -16.27
C ALA A 175 -33.19 1.58 -14.75
N GLU A 176 -34.36 1.54 -14.09
CA GLU A 176 -34.44 1.69 -12.62
C GLU A 176 -34.18 0.37 -11.86
N ALA A 177 -34.52 -0.75 -12.46
CA ALA A 177 -34.23 -2.08 -11.91
C ALA A 177 -32.74 -2.44 -11.96
N ASP A 178 -31.95 -1.83 -12.84
CA ASP A 178 -30.52 -2.04 -12.99
C ASP A 178 -29.70 -1.59 -11.75
N VAL A 179 -30.22 -0.68 -10.93
CA VAL A 179 -29.47 -0.01 -9.85
C VAL A 179 -29.45 -0.83 -8.54
N SER A 180 -30.50 -1.59 -8.30
CA SER A 180 -30.64 -2.43 -7.08
C SER A 180 -30.35 -3.90 -7.31
N ASN A 181 -29.93 -4.27 -8.52
CA ASN A 181 -29.78 -5.67 -8.90
C ASN A 181 -28.58 -6.31 -8.15
N ALA A 182 -28.86 -7.32 -7.34
CA ALA A 182 -27.89 -8.03 -6.52
C ALA A 182 -26.62 -8.48 -7.27
N PRO A 183 -26.70 -8.97 -8.52
CA PRO A 183 -25.50 -9.40 -9.26
C PRO A 183 -24.50 -8.26 -9.58
N ILE A 184 -24.95 -7.06 -9.98
CA ILE A 184 -24.05 -5.95 -10.29
C ILE A 184 -23.41 -5.36 -9.03
N VAL A 185 -24.16 -5.34 -7.92
CA VAL A 185 -23.65 -4.92 -6.61
C VAL A 185 -22.54 -5.87 -6.14
N GLN A 186 -22.76 -7.17 -6.29
CA GLN A 186 -21.76 -8.20 -5.97
C GLN A 186 -20.54 -8.11 -6.87
N LEU A 187 -20.74 -7.88 -8.19
CA LEU A 187 -19.64 -7.74 -9.13
C LEU A 187 -18.71 -6.60 -8.75
N VAL A 188 -19.24 -5.37 -8.55
CA VAL A 188 -18.43 -4.20 -8.21
C VAL A 188 -17.74 -4.38 -6.84
N ARG A 189 -18.45 -4.94 -5.87
CA ARG A 189 -17.88 -5.24 -4.56
C ARG A 189 -16.73 -6.24 -4.67
N SER A 190 -16.92 -7.34 -5.39
CA SER A 190 -15.87 -8.36 -5.60
C SER A 190 -14.64 -7.78 -6.31
N LEU A 191 -14.83 -6.87 -7.30
CA LEU A 191 -13.72 -6.17 -7.94
C LEU A 191 -12.89 -5.37 -6.95
N ILE A 192 -13.54 -4.65 -6.04
CA ILE A 192 -12.86 -3.85 -5.01
C ILE A 192 -12.14 -4.76 -4.00
N GLU A 193 -12.82 -5.78 -3.48
CA GLU A 193 -12.24 -6.71 -2.50
C GLU A 193 -11.02 -7.44 -3.07
N GLN A 194 -11.11 -7.93 -4.31
CA GLN A 194 -9.98 -8.58 -4.99
C GLN A 194 -8.82 -7.61 -5.23
N ALA A 195 -9.09 -6.36 -5.60
CA ALA A 195 -8.06 -5.36 -5.78
C ALA A 195 -7.33 -5.07 -4.46
N VAL A 196 -8.06 -4.91 -3.36
CA VAL A 196 -7.50 -4.72 -2.00
C VAL A 196 -6.61 -5.90 -1.62
N ARG A 197 -7.09 -7.15 -1.78
CA ARG A 197 -6.33 -8.36 -1.42
C ARG A 197 -5.11 -8.57 -2.31
N GLN A 198 -5.14 -8.10 -3.57
CA GLN A 198 -3.99 -8.08 -4.46
C GLN A 198 -3.09 -6.85 -4.25
N ARG A 199 -3.37 -6.01 -3.25
CA ARG A 199 -2.61 -4.79 -2.91
C ARG A 199 -2.57 -3.78 -4.07
N ALA A 200 -3.65 -3.71 -4.84
CA ALA A 200 -3.77 -2.71 -5.89
C ALA A 200 -3.92 -1.31 -5.28
N SER A 201 -3.26 -0.33 -5.86
CA SER A 201 -3.43 1.09 -5.53
C SER A 201 -4.58 1.72 -6.30
N ASP A 202 -4.85 1.24 -7.52
CA ASP A 202 -5.90 1.79 -8.39
C ASP A 202 -6.59 0.65 -9.16
N ILE A 203 -7.91 0.81 -9.36
CA ILE A 203 -8.73 0.00 -10.25
C ILE A 203 -9.12 0.89 -11.43
N HIS A 204 -8.84 0.45 -12.65
CA HIS A 204 -9.25 1.12 -13.87
C HIS A 204 -10.36 0.32 -14.54
N ILE A 205 -11.51 0.95 -14.78
CA ILE A 205 -12.59 0.42 -15.59
C ILE A 205 -12.62 1.24 -16.87
N GLU A 206 -12.34 0.60 -17.99
CA GLU A 206 -12.08 1.25 -19.26
C GLU A 206 -13.09 0.80 -20.31
N ALA A 207 -13.83 1.77 -20.84
CA ALA A 207 -14.72 1.56 -21.97
C ALA A 207 -13.90 1.44 -23.26
N LEU A 208 -13.99 0.31 -23.94
CA LEU A 208 -13.45 0.08 -25.26
C LEU A 208 -14.61 -0.14 -26.24
N GLU A 209 -14.34 -0.18 -27.53
CA GLU A 209 -15.37 -0.27 -28.57
C GLU A 209 -16.36 -1.43 -28.35
N THR A 210 -15.87 -2.62 -28.03
CA THR A 210 -16.68 -3.83 -27.89
C THR A 210 -16.68 -4.46 -26.52
N LYS A 211 -15.84 -3.94 -25.59
CA LYS A 211 -15.59 -4.57 -24.28
C LYS A 211 -15.29 -3.57 -23.20
N VAL A 212 -15.56 -3.95 -21.97
CA VAL A 212 -15.10 -3.26 -20.75
C VAL A 212 -13.87 -3.98 -20.22
N ARG A 213 -12.76 -3.26 -20.13
CA ARG A 213 -11.50 -3.77 -19.59
C ARG A 213 -11.31 -3.30 -18.16
N VAL A 214 -11.04 -4.24 -17.24
CA VAL A 214 -10.68 -3.94 -15.84
C VAL A 214 -9.20 -4.22 -15.64
N ARG A 215 -8.47 -3.19 -15.19
CA ARG A 215 -7.05 -3.29 -14.85
C ARG A 215 -6.81 -2.87 -13.41
N TYR A 216 -5.90 -3.57 -12.75
CA TYR A 216 -5.41 -3.19 -11.43
C TYR A 216 -4.00 -2.64 -11.54
N ARG A 217 -3.72 -1.54 -10.83
CA ARG A 217 -2.36 -1.07 -10.65
C ARG A 217 -1.78 -1.70 -9.38
N ILE A 218 -0.85 -2.61 -9.54
CA ILE A 218 -0.20 -3.33 -8.45
C ILE A 218 1.28 -2.98 -8.49
N ASP A 219 1.82 -2.51 -7.36
CA ASP A 219 3.21 -2.09 -7.24
C ASP A 219 3.66 -1.11 -8.36
N GLY A 220 2.75 -0.20 -8.78
CA GLY A 220 2.98 0.82 -9.81
C GLY A 220 2.70 0.38 -11.25
N ALA A 221 2.62 -0.91 -11.55
CA ALA A 221 2.35 -1.45 -12.89
C ALA A 221 0.87 -1.81 -13.09
N LEU A 222 0.35 -1.60 -14.30
CA LEU A 222 -1.03 -1.96 -14.66
C LEU A 222 -1.08 -3.39 -15.22
N TYR A 223 -2.03 -4.18 -14.68
CA TYR A 223 -2.29 -5.56 -15.11
C TYR A 223 -3.76 -5.70 -15.48
N GLU A 224 -4.04 -6.27 -16.68
CA GLU A 224 -5.39 -6.66 -17.07
C GLU A 224 -5.84 -7.84 -16.20
N LYS A 225 -7.01 -7.69 -15.59
CA LYS A 225 -7.57 -8.70 -14.68
C LYS A 225 -8.81 -9.36 -15.26
N MET A 226 -9.70 -8.57 -15.83
CA MET A 226 -10.98 -9.03 -16.35
C MET A 226 -11.37 -8.24 -17.57
N VAL A 227 -12.15 -8.89 -18.43
CA VAL A 227 -12.76 -8.29 -19.61
C VAL A 227 -14.23 -8.71 -19.61
N TYR A 228 -15.13 -7.74 -19.75
CA TYR A 228 -16.56 -7.95 -19.80
C TYR A 228 -17.13 -7.44 -21.14
N ASP A 229 -18.35 -7.86 -21.45
CA ASP A 229 -19.11 -7.30 -22.57
C ASP A 229 -19.46 -5.84 -22.30
N ASN A 230 -19.47 -5.00 -23.36
CA ASN A 230 -19.72 -3.57 -23.23
C ASN A 230 -21.14 -3.25 -22.71
N SER A 231 -22.09 -4.17 -22.83
CA SER A 231 -23.43 -4.03 -22.27
C SER A 231 -23.47 -3.89 -20.74
N LEU A 232 -22.43 -4.31 -20.04
CA LEU A 232 -22.30 -4.19 -18.59
C LEU A 232 -21.83 -2.80 -18.13
N LEU A 233 -21.21 -2.00 -19.02
CA LEU A 233 -20.63 -0.71 -18.66
C LEU A 233 -21.62 0.25 -18.00
N PRO A 234 -22.84 0.46 -18.52
CA PRO A 234 -23.80 1.39 -17.90
C PRO A 234 -24.15 1.00 -16.47
N ALA A 235 -24.38 -0.29 -16.22
CA ALA A 235 -24.72 -0.79 -14.89
C ALA A 235 -23.54 -0.68 -13.91
N ILE A 236 -22.31 -1.02 -14.34
CA ILE A 236 -21.10 -0.87 -13.56
C ILE A 236 -20.87 0.61 -13.21
N SER A 237 -20.95 1.51 -14.20
CA SER A 237 -20.76 2.96 -14.02
C SER A 237 -21.78 3.54 -13.04
N THR A 238 -23.07 3.22 -13.24
CA THR A 238 -24.15 3.66 -12.35
C THR A 238 -23.92 3.19 -10.92
N ARG A 239 -23.57 1.91 -10.72
CA ARG A 239 -23.29 1.37 -9.37
C ARG A 239 -22.13 2.08 -8.70
N ILE A 240 -21.05 2.33 -9.43
CA ILE A 240 -19.86 3.04 -8.89
C ILE A 240 -20.21 4.49 -8.55
N LYS A 241 -20.97 5.18 -9.40
CA LYS A 241 -21.43 6.56 -9.11
C LYS A 241 -22.26 6.64 -7.84
N ILE A 242 -23.19 5.70 -7.65
CA ILE A 242 -23.97 5.62 -6.40
C ILE A 242 -23.05 5.43 -5.20
N MET A 243 -22.08 4.52 -5.29
CA MET A 243 -21.12 4.28 -4.20
C MET A 243 -20.28 5.50 -3.87
N GLY A 244 -19.89 6.27 -4.88
CA GLY A 244 -19.07 7.48 -4.73
C GLY A 244 -19.86 8.76 -4.45
N GLY A 245 -21.21 8.71 -4.37
CA GLY A 245 -22.06 9.90 -4.20
C GLY A 245 -22.05 10.84 -5.41
N MET A 246 -21.82 10.31 -6.62
CA MET A 246 -21.80 11.05 -7.87
C MET A 246 -23.19 11.07 -8.55
N ASP A 247 -23.42 12.05 -9.41
CA ASP A 247 -24.66 12.16 -10.19
C ASP A 247 -24.71 11.07 -11.29
N ILE A 248 -25.71 10.19 -11.22
CA ILE A 248 -25.91 9.08 -12.15
C ILE A 248 -26.50 9.54 -13.50
N SER A 249 -27.17 10.68 -13.52
CA SER A 249 -27.80 11.23 -14.73
C SER A 249 -26.83 11.99 -15.61
N GLU A 250 -25.78 12.59 -15.03
CA GLU A 250 -24.76 13.32 -15.79
C GLU A 250 -23.64 12.37 -16.27
N LYS A 251 -23.54 12.17 -17.58
CA LYS A 251 -22.57 11.28 -18.24
C LYS A 251 -21.57 12.01 -19.13
N ARG A 252 -21.69 13.34 -19.26
CA ARG A 252 -20.94 14.16 -20.21
C ARG A 252 -19.84 14.98 -19.56
N LYS A 253 -19.80 15.03 -18.23
CA LYS A 253 -18.82 15.81 -17.46
C LYS A 253 -18.00 14.92 -16.54
N PRO A 254 -16.73 15.27 -16.27
CA PRO A 254 -15.96 14.62 -15.23
C PRO A 254 -16.65 14.76 -13.87
N GLN A 255 -16.54 13.72 -13.05
CA GLN A 255 -17.05 13.72 -11.68
C GLN A 255 -16.07 13.00 -10.77
N ASP A 256 -15.96 13.48 -9.54
CA ASP A 256 -15.19 12.86 -8.48
C ASP A 256 -16.11 12.47 -7.33
N GLY A 257 -15.76 11.39 -6.64
CA GLY A 257 -16.52 10.87 -5.51
C GLY A 257 -15.60 10.21 -4.48
N ARG A 258 -16.16 9.89 -3.32
CA ARG A 258 -15.41 9.26 -2.23
C ARG A 258 -16.30 8.34 -1.40
N MET A 259 -15.75 7.22 -0.91
CA MET A 259 -16.39 6.36 0.07
C MET A 259 -15.36 5.66 0.95
N SER A 260 -15.78 5.21 2.14
CA SER A 260 -15.04 4.25 2.94
C SER A 260 -15.67 2.87 2.82
N ILE A 261 -14.84 1.83 2.79
CA ILE A 261 -15.28 0.43 2.76
C ILE A 261 -14.44 -0.43 3.71
N MET A 262 -15.11 -1.38 4.36
CA MET A 262 -14.45 -2.40 5.17
C MET A 262 -14.16 -3.64 4.31
N VAL A 263 -12.87 -4.00 4.19
CA VAL A 263 -12.41 -5.24 3.57
C VAL A 263 -11.49 -5.96 4.54
N ASP A 264 -11.77 -7.21 4.82
CA ASP A 264 -10.98 -8.06 5.72
C ASP A 264 -10.69 -7.36 7.07
N ARG A 265 -11.73 -6.74 7.66
CA ARG A 265 -11.69 -6.01 8.95
C ARG A 265 -10.80 -4.76 8.96
N ARG A 266 -10.43 -4.24 7.81
CA ARG A 266 -9.68 -2.98 7.65
C ARG A 266 -10.47 -1.97 6.86
N GLU A 267 -10.41 -0.72 7.28
CA GLU A 267 -11.04 0.39 6.57
C GLU A 267 -10.13 0.87 5.45
N TYR A 268 -10.73 1.05 4.27
CA TYR A 268 -10.10 1.63 3.09
C TYR A 268 -10.89 2.83 2.63
N ASP A 269 -10.19 3.91 2.31
CA ASP A 269 -10.74 5.07 1.64
C ASP A 269 -10.61 4.88 0.13
N ILE A 270 -11.72 5.04 -0.61
CA ILE A 270 -11.74 4.93 -2.06
C ILE A 270 -12.15 6.26 -2.64
N ARG A 271 -11.28 6.82 -3.49
CA ARG A 271 -11.56 8.01 -4.29
C ARG A 271 -11.90 7.58 -5.71
N PHE A 272 -13.01 8.05 -6.21
CA PHE A 272 -13.51 7.76 -7.54
C PHE A 272 -13.28 8.94 -8.45
N SER A 273 -12.90 8.69 -9.69
CA SER A 273 -12.90 9.70 -10.75
C SER A 273 -13.49 9.10 -12.01
N SER A 274 -14.53 9.74 -12.55
CA SER A 274 -15.21 9.35 -13.78
C SER A 274 -14.99 10.41 -14.84
N ILE A 275 -14.62 10.00 -16.05
CA ILE A 275 -14.48 10.88 -17.20
C ILE A 275 -15.22 10.29 -18.42
N PRO A 276 -15.91 11.11 -19.23
CA PRO A 276 -16.49 10.67 -20.49
C PRO A 276 -15.39 10.36 -21.51
N THR A 277 -15.54 9.26 -22.24
CA THR A 277 -14.69 8.88 -23.37
C THR A 277 -15.54 8.54 -24.58
N VAL A 278 -14.93 8.34 -25.75
CA VAL A 278 -15.63 8.03 -27.01
C VAL A 278 -16.53 6.79 -26.90
N HIS A 279 -16.11 5.79 -26.13
CA HIS A 279 -16.83 4.52 -26.01
C HIS A 279 -17.65 4.38 -24.71
N GLY A 280 -17.73 5.44 -23.90
CA GLY A 280 -18.44 5.47 -22.62
C GLY A 280 -17.60 6.07 -21.50
N GLU A 281 -18.05 5.95 -20.26
CA GLU A 281 -17.33 6.50 -19.12
C GLU A 281 -16.15 5.61 -18.72
N LYS A 282 -14.99 6.21 -18.57
CA LYS A 282 -13.84 5.59 -17.90
C LYS A 282 -13.86 5.96 -16.43
N ILE A 283 -13.71 4.97 -15.55
CA ILE A 283 -13.69 5.18 -14.11
C ILE A 283 -12.37 4.69 -13.55
N VAL A 284 -11.79 5.48 -12.64
CA VAL A 284 -10.63 5.10 -11.84
C VAL A 284 -11.03 5.16 -10.37
N MET A 285 -10.71 4.09 -9.64
CA MET A 285 -10.91 4.01 -8.20
C MET A 285 -9.54 3.91 -7.55
N ARG A 286 -9.12 4.94 -6.82
CA ARG A 286 -7.88 4.93 -6.02
C ARG A 286 -8.18 4.40 -4.64
N ILE A 287 -7.44 3.37 -4.22
CA ILE A 287 -7.59 2.69 -2.94
C ILE A 287 -6.48 3.17 -2.00
N SER A 288 -6.85 3.77 -0.88
CA SER A 288 -5.92 4.23 0.16
C SER A 288 -6.21 3.49 1.46
N SER A 289 -5.18 2.95 2.11
CA SER A 289 -5.28 2.39 3.46
C SER A 289 -4.74 3.41 4.45
N LYS A 290 -5.54 3.80 5.43
CA LYS A 290 -5.11 4.75 6.48
C LYS A 290 -3.96 4.21 7.34
N LEU A 291 -3.88 2.88 7.51
CA LEU A 291 -2.90 2.21 8.38
C LEU A 291 -1.50 2.04 7.78
N ASN A 292 -1.30 2.29 6.49
CA ASN A 292 -0.04 1.98 5.81
C ASN A 292 0.84 3.20 5.51
N LEU A 293 0.44 4.39 5.94
CA LEU A 293 1.17 5.62 5.66
C LEU A 293 2.26 5.94 6.70
N THR A 294 2.09 5.47 7.93
CA THR A 294 3.14 5.52 8.96
C THR A 294 3.81 4.16 9.10
N ARG A 295 5.13 4.14 9.09
CA ARG A 295 5.97 2.95 9.28
C ARG A 295 7.01 3.22 10.35
N ASP A 296 7.64 2.18 10.86
CA ASP A 296 8.91 2.40 11.56
C ASP A 296 9.92 2.99 10.56
N ILE A 297 10.67 3.99 10.98
CA ILE A 297 11.68 4.65 10.14
C ILE A 297 12.69 3.64 9.56
N LYS A 298 12.94 2.54 10.27
CA LYS A 298 13.77 1.42 9.84
C LYS A 298 13.21 0.64 8.65
N GLU A 299 11.90 0.74 8.41
CA GLU A 299 11.22 0.04 7.32
C GLU A 299 11.19 0.85 6.01
N LEU A 300 11.71 2.07 6.01
CA LEU A 300 11.79 2.90 4.80
C LEU A 300 12.72 2.29 3.73
N GLY A 301 13.68 1.44 4.15
CA GLY A 301 14.66 0.83 3.25
C GLY A 301 15.98 1.60 3.16
N LEU A 302 16.22 2.52 4.08
CA LEU A 302 17.48 3.23 4.24
C LEU A 302 18.57 2.30 4.77
N ASP A 303 19.79 2.48 4.33
CA ASP A 303 20.95 1.85 4.97
C ASP A 303 21.35 2.58 6.28
N GLN A 304 22.41 2.12 6.92
CA GLN A 304 22.84 2.68 8.20
C GLN A 304 23.35 4.12 8.07
N GLU A 305 24.06 4.46 7.00
CA GLU A 305 24.61 5.81 6.77
C GLU A 305 23.50 6.78 6.37
N GLU A 306 22.62 6.36 5.47
CA GLU A 306 21.42 7.10 5.06
C GLU A 306 20.51 7.38 6.27
N MET A 307 20.32 6.37 7.13
CA MET A 307 19.52 6.50 8.36
C MET A 307 20.15 7.49 9.34
N ALA A 308 21.46 7.42 9.54
CA ALA A 308 22.18 8.34 10.42
C ALA A 308 22.07 9.79 9.93
N THR A 309 22.22 10.00 8.61
CA THR A 309 22.07 11.32 7.99
C THR A 309 20.65 11.86 8.16
N LEU A 310 19.62 11.03 7.92
CA LEU A 310 18.23 11.41 8.13
C LEU A 310 17.97 11.79 9.59
N GLN A 311 18.42 10.97 10.54
CA GLN A 311 18.27 11.25 11.97
C GLN A 311 18.98 12.54 12.37
N HIS A 312 20.18 12.81 11.83
CA HIS A 312 20.91 14.05 12.08
C HIS A 312 20.14 15.27 11.56
N MET A 313 19.56 15.21 10.36
CA MET A 313 18.71 16.28 9.82
C MET A 313 17.47 16.52 10.68
N LEU A 314 16.77 15.45 11.10
CA LEU A 314 15.57 15.54 11.94
C LEU A 314 15.85 16.02 13.38
N ALA A 315 17.08 15.91 13.86
CA ALA A 315 17.49 16.40 15.17
C ALA A 315 17.82 17.91 15.17
N LYS A 316 17.89 18.56 14.00
CA LYS A 316 18.14 20.00 13.92
C LYS A 316 16.93 20.78 14.45
N PRO A 317 17.15 21.82 15.27
CA PRO A 317 16.05 22.57 15.89
C PRO A 317 15.28 23.43 14.90
N TYR A 318 15.87 23.81 13.78
CA TYR A 318 15.25 24.65 12.75
C TYR A 318 15.91 24.41 11.39
N GLY A 319 15.23 24.86 10.35
CA GLY A 319 15.66 24.72 8.95
C GLY A 319 14.59 24.02 8.11
N ILE A 320 14.85 23.86 6.82
CA ILE A 320 13.94 23.17 5.88
C ILE A 320 14.56 21.86 5.43
N MET A 321 13.82 20.77 5.59
CA MET A 321 14.10 19.47 4.97
C MET A 321 13.10 19.21 3.85
N PHE A 322 13.58 18.91 2.66
CA PHE A 322 12.74 18.52 1.53
C PHE A 322 12.78 17.03 1.27
N VAL A 323 11.60 16.45 0.95
CA VAL A 323 11.50 15.15 0.31
C VAL A 323 11.00 15.36 -1.11
N THR A 324 11.80 14.97 -2.11
CA THR A 324 11.51 15.25 -3.51
C THR A 324 11.38 13.98 -4.35
N GLY A 325 10.72 14.12 -5.49
CA GLY A 325 10.49 13.04 -6.44
C GLY A 325 9.13 13.15 -7.15
N PRO A 326 8.87 12.34 -8.18
CA PRO A 326 7.61 12.34 -8.91
C PRO A 326 6.43 11.87 -8.05
N THR A 327 5.24 11.99 -8.61
CA THR A 327 4.03 11.43 -7.99
C THR A 327 4.17 9.92 -7.84
N GLY A 328 3.84 9.40 -6.64
CA GLY A 328 3.93 7.98 -6.34
C GLY A 328 5.34 7.49 -5.96
N SER A 329 6.32 8.38 -5.73
CA SER A 329 7.65 8.00 -5.23
C SER A 329 7.70 7.67 -3.74
N GLY A 330 6.59 7.85 -3.00
CA GLY A 330 6.50 7.53 -1.58
C GLY A 330 6.80 8.69 -0.63
N LYS A 331 6.85 9.93 -1.10
CA LYS A 331 7.15 11.14 -0.31
C LYS A 331 6.30 11.27 0.96
N SER A 332 4.98 11.13 0.81
CA SER A 332 4.04 11.25 1.95
C SER A 332 4.32 10.20 3.02
N THR A 333 4.64 8.95 2.63
CA THR A 333 5.02 7.89 3.58
C THR A 333 6.28 8.26 4.36
N THR A 334 7.32 8.77 3.67
CA THR A 334 8.57 9.20 4.30
C THR A 334 8.35 10.37 5.25
N LEU A 335 7.57 11.39 4.84
CA LEU A 335 7.24 12.53 5.69
C LEU A 335 6.41 12.12 6.91
N TYR A 336 5.35 11.33 6.72
CA TYR A 336 4.51 10.89 7.83
C TYR A 336 5.28 10.01 8.82
N THR A 337 6.20 9.16 8.32
CA THR A 337 7.10 8.37 9.16
C THR A 337 8.05 9.28 9.94
N ALA A 338 8.62 10.30 9.30
CA ALA A 338 9.48 11.28 9.96
C ALA A 338 8.72 12.09 11.03
N LEU A 339 7.50 12.57 10.71
CA LEU A 339 6.66 13.29 11.67
C LEU A 339 6.26 12.41 12.86
N SER A 340 5.91 11.15 12.62
CA SER A 340 5.59 10.21 13.70
C SER A 340 6.78 9.97 14.63
N ALA A 341 8.01 9.93 14.10
CA ALA A 341 9.23 9.79 14.92
C ALA A 341 9.52 11.06 15.74
N LEU A 342 9.11 12.23 15.25
CA LEU A 342 9.27 13.52 15.93
C LEU A 342 8.11 13.85 16.89
N ASN A 343 6.98 13.17 16.76
CA ASN A 343 5.78 13.43 17.54
C ASN A 343 5.95 12.97 18.99
N LYS A 344 6.21 13.94 19.86
CA LYS A 344 6.38 13.77 21.30
C LYS A 344 5.45 14.73 22.03
N GLU A 345 5.07 14.42 23.25
CA GLU A 345 4.19 15.22 24.08
C GLU A 345 4.63 16.70 24.22
N ALA A 346 5.93 16.97 24.17
CA ALA A 346 6.53 18.30 24.32
C ALA A 346 6.74 19.04 22.97
N VAL A 347 6.21 18.54 21.86
CA VAL A 347 6.45 19.09 20.52
C VAL A 347 5.13 19.39 19.83
N ASN A 348 4.93 20.64 19.43
CA ASN A 348 3.75 21.07 18.67
C ASN A 348 4.00 20.94 17.16
N ILE A 349 3.35 19.96 16.53
CA ILE A 349 3.44 19.70 15.09
C ILE A 349 2.15 20.16 14.41
N VAL A 350 2.29 21.03 13.41
CA VAL A 350 1.16 21.50 12.60
C VAL A 350 1.44 21.25 11.13
N THR A 351 0.46 20.72 10.40
CA THR A 351 0.59 20.45 8.96
C THR A 351 -0.42 21.24 8.13
N VAL A 352 -0.10 21.47 6.86
CA VAL A 352 -1.04 21.94 5.83
C VAL A 352 -0.87 21.10 4.58
N GLU A 353 -1.98 20.49 4.09
CA GLU A 353 -1.98 19.41 3.09
C GLU A 353 -3.11 19.55 2.07
N ASP A 354 -2.93 19.00 0.86
CA ASP A 354 -3.93 19.00 -0.22
C ASP A 354 -3.99 17.64 -0.95
N PRO A 355 -4.82 16.71 -0.44
CA PRO A 355 -5.50 16.70 0.87
C PRO A 355 -4.67 15.99 1.97
N VAL A 356 -5.19 15.97 3.20
CA VAL A 356 -4.71 15.10 4.27
C VAL A 356 -4.93 13.64 3.86
N GLU A 357 -3.85 12.85 3.83
CA GLU A 357 -3.90 11.46 3.36
C GLU A 357 -4.26 10.47 4.48
N ALA A 358 -3.84 10.74 5.70
CA ALA A 358 -4.20 9.98 6.90
C ALA A 358 -4.21 10.89 8.12
N ASP A 359 -5.07 10.57 9.08
CA ASP A 359 -5.12 11.21 10.38
C ASP A 359 -3.97 10.69 11.26
N LEU A 360 -3.16 11.60 11.77
CA LEU A 360 -2.02 11.31 12.65
C LEU A 360 -2.36 11.76 14.07
N GLU A 361 -2.50 10.82 14.97
CA GLU A 361 -2.75 11.10 16.38
C GLU A 361 -1.66 12.04 16.95
N GLY A 362 -2.07 13.10 17.63
CA GLY A 362 -1.16 14.09 18.23
C GLY A 362 -0.62 15.16 17.29
N ILE A 363 -1.04 15.19 16.02
CA ILE A 363 -0.62 16.19 15.03
C ILE A 363 -1.84 17.01 14.56
N ASN A 364 -1.69 18.34 14.51
CA ASN A 364 -2.74 19.23 14.03
C ASN A 364 -2.64 19.38 12.50
N GLN A 365 -3.56 18.72 11.77
CA GLN A 365 -3.52 18.66 10.31
C GLN A 365 -4.58 19.58 9.69
N ILE A 366 -4.15 20.52 8.85
CA ILE A 366 -5.01 21.45 8.12
C ILE A 366 -5.13 20.96 6.67
N GLN A 367 -6.37 20.82 6.19
CA GLN A 367 -6.61 20.54 4.78
C GLN A 367 -6.91 21.82 4.01
N VAL A 368 -6.19 22.04 2.90
CA VAL A 368 -6.46 23.13 1.95
C VAL A 368 -7.91 23.10 1.47
N ASN A 369 -8.54 24.27 1.42
CA ASN A 369 -9.89 24.44 0.91
C ASN A 369 -10.02 25.75 0.11
N ASN A 370 -9.80 25.65 -1.19
CA ASN A 370 -9.84 26.80 -2.10
C ASN A 370 -11.22 27.48 -2.19
N LYS A 371 -12.31 26.80 -1.75
CA LYS A 371 -13.66 27.40 -1.75
C LYS A 371 -13.82 28.53 -0.72
N VAL A 372 -12.97 28.51 0.32
CA VAL A 372 -12.97 29.50 1.41
C VAL A 372 -11.61 30.19 1.55
N ASP A 373 -10.81 30.21 0.47
CA ASP A 373 -9.47 30.83 0.40
C ASP A 373 -8.47 30.30 1.45
N LEU A 374 -8.68 29.08 1.96
CA LEU A 374 -7.71 28.41 2.82
C LEU A 374 -6.65 27.71 1.92
N THR A 375 -5.67 28.49 1.48
CA THR A 375 -4.55 28.06 0.64
C THR A 375 -3.34 27.65 1.48
N PHE A 376 -2.29 27.06 0.87
CA PHE A 376 -1.02 26.79 1.56
C PHE A 376 -0.45 28.06 2.20
N ALA A 377 -0.36 29.15 1.47
CA ALA A 377 0.20 30.41 1.97
C ALA A 377 -0.63 31.03 3.10
N SER A 378 -1.97 31.06 2.97
CA SER A 378 -2.84 31.63 4.02
C SER A 378 -2.84 30.79 5.30
N ALA A 379 -2.86 29.47 5.17
CA ALA A 379 -2.74 28.54 6.29
C ALA A 379 -1.39 28.69 7.01
N LEU A 380 -0.27 28.72 6.25
CA LEU A 380 1.08 28.84 6.80
C LEU A 380 1.28 30.12 7.61
N ARG A 381 0.76 31.28 7.12
CA ARG A 381 0.76 32.52 7.90
C ARG A 381 0.01 32.38 9.24
N SER A 382 -1.04 31.57 9.28
CA SER A 382 -1.81 31.33 10.50
C SER A 382 -1.11 30.34 11.41
N ILE A 383 -0.49 29.31 10.87
CA ILE A 383 0.31 28.33 11.60
C ILE A 383 1.42 29.00 12.41
N LEU A 384 2.11 30.00 11.86
CA LEU A 384 3.16 30.76 12.56
C LEU A 384 2.68 31.51 13.82
N ARG A 385 1.37 31.61 14.05
CA ARG A 385 0.76 32.17 15.26
C ARG A 385 0.16 31.10 16.19
N GLN A 386 0.42 29.83 15.91
CA GLN A 386 -0.06 28.68 16.69
C GLN A 386 1.05 28.06 17.55
N ASP A 387 2.16 28.77 17.76
CA ASP A 387 3.32 28.30 18.54
C ASP A 387 3.84 26.92 18.06
N PRO A 388 4.09 26.73 16.76
CA PRO A 388 4.54 25.45 16.24
C PRO A 388 6.06 25.27 16.48
N ASP A 389 6.48 24.05 16.84
CA ASP A 389 7.89 23.65 16.80
C ASP A 389 8.25 23.11 15.41
N ILE A 390 7.33 22.32 14.84
CA ILE A 390 7.50 21.66 13.54
C ILE A 390 6.32 21.99 12.62
N ILE A 391 6.64 22.40 11.41
CA ILE A 391 5.66 22.74 10.38
C ILE A 391 5.84 21.78 9.21
N MET A 392 4.79 21.07 8.79
CA MET A 392 4.82 20.34 7.54
C MET A 392 3.95 21.03 6.49
N ILE A 393 4.53 21.27 5.33
CA ILE A 393 3.85 21.81 4.16
C ILE A 393 3.78 20.69 3.12
N GLY A 394 2.58 20.25 2.78
CA GLY A 394 2.38 19.12 1.87
C GLY A 394 3.22 19.24 0.61
N GLU A 395 3.26 20.42 0.01
CA GLU A 395 4.16 20.74 -1.09
C GLU A 395 4.36 22.26 -1.25
N ILE A 396 5.50 22.66 -1.83
CA ILE A 396 5.80 24.04 -2.21
C ILE A 396 5.81 24.13 -3.74
N ARG A 397 4.89 24.94 -4.31
CA ARG A 397 4.72 25.11 -5.76
C ARG A 397 4.93 26.54 -6.24
N ASP A 398 4.83 27.53 -5.36
CA ASP A 398 4.81 28.94 -5.67
C ASP A 398 5.75 29.74 -4.78
N GLN A 399 6.11 30.96 -5.26
CA GLN A 399 7.04 31.86 -4.59
C GLN A 399 6.54 32.31 -3.22
N GLU A 400 5.23 32.53 -3.06
CA GLU A 400 4.65 33.03 -1.81
C GLU A 400 4.82 32.00 -0.69
N THR A 401 4.41 30.75 -0.93
CA THR A 401 4.57 29.64 0.01
C THR A 401 6.06 29.39 0.32
N ALA A 402 6.92 29.41 -0.71
CA ALA A 402 8.37 29.24 -0.55
C ALA A 402 8.98 30.32 0.35
N SER A 403 8.64 31.58 0.14
CA SER A 403 9.15 32.69 0.94
C SER A 403 8.74 32.61 2.41
N ILE A 404 7.47 32.24 2.69
CA ILE A 404 6.98 32.09 4.06
C ILE A 404 7.66 30.89 4.75
N ALA A 405 7.84 29.77 4.04
CA ALA A 405 8.52 28.58 4.56
C ALA A 405 9.98 28.88 4.95
N VAL A 406 10.70 29.63 4.09
CA VAL A 406 12.08 30.06 4.35
C VAL A 406 12.14 30.99 5.57
N GLN A 407 11.24 31.97 5.66
CA GLN A 407 11.17 32.84 6.84
C GLN A 407 10.89 32.05 8.12
N ALA A 408 9.94 31.11 8.07
CA ALA A 408 9.62 30.24 9.21
C ALA A 408 10.85 29.46 9.70
N SER A 409 11.62 28.90 8.76
CA SER A 409 12.81 28.12 9.09
C SER A 409 13.94 28.96 9.69
N ILE A 410 14.17 30.17 9.18
CA ILE A 410 15.19 31.09 9.70
C ILE A 410 14.79 31.63 11.08
N THR A 411 13.49 31.77 11.35
CA THR A 411 12.96 32.27 12.64
C THR A 411 12.85 31.18 13.73
N GLY A 412 13.35 29.98 13.49
CA GLY A 412 13.50 28.96 14.55
C GLY A 412 12.61 27.72 14.43
N HIS A 413 11.90 27.53 13.32
CA HIS A 413 11.01 26.38 13.15
C HIS A 413 11.66 25.31 12.27
N LEU A 414 11.44 24.03 12.60
CA LEU A 414 11.76 22.93 11.70
C LEU A 414 10.63 22.81 10.68
N VAL A 415 10.95 23.03 9.42
CA VAL A 415 9.99 22.90 8.32
C VAL A 415 10.30 21.64 7.52
N VAL A 416 9.30 20.81 7.26
CA VAL A 416 9.41 19.66 6.36
C VAL A 416 8.41 19.81 5.21
N SER A 417 8.87 19.58 3.98
CA SER A 417 8.00 19.77 2.83
C SER A 417 8.35 18.82 1.68
N THR A 418 7.49 18.80 0.64
CA THR A 418 7.80 18.10 -0.60
C THR A 418 7.99 19.05 -1.77
N MET A 419 8.73 18.56 -2.75
CA MET A 419 8.87 19.19 -4.04
C MET A 419 8.90 18.15 -5.17
N HIS A 420 8.64 18.59 -6.40
CA HIS A 420 8.68 17.73 -7.58
C HIS A 420 9.96 18.02 -8.38
N THR A 421 11.10 17.53 -7.90
CA THR A 421 12.38 17.57 -8.61
C THR A 421 12.94 16.17 -8.76
N ASN A 422 13.88 15.97 -9.68
CA ASN A 422 14.37 14.65 -10.04
C ASN A 422 15.47 14.14 -9.12
N ASN A 423 16.31 15.05 -8.61
CA ASN A 423 17.42 14.79 -7.71
C ASN A 423 17.49 15.83 -6.58
N ALA A 424 18.38 15.64 -5.64
CA ALA A 424 18.48 16.50 -4.45
C ALA A 424 18.96 17.92 -4.79
N VAL A 425 20.01 18.05 -5.61
CA VAL A 425 20.54 19.36 -6.02
C VAL A 425 19.53 20.18 -6.83
N GLY A 426 18.75 19.53 -7.70
CA GLY A 426 17.68 20.16 -8.46
C GLY A 426 16.63 20.87 -7.60
N THR A 427 16.47 20.45 -6.34
CA THR A 427 15.58 21.14 -5.38
C THR A 427 16.08 22.54 -5.04
N LEU A 428 17.39 22.72 -4.89
CA LEU A 428 18.00 24.02 -4.62
C LEU A 428 17.78 24.99 -5.79
N ASN A 429 18.01 24.51 -7.00
CA ASN A 429 17.76 25.28 -8.21
C ASN A 429 16.28 25.65 -8.36
N ARG A 430 15.38 24.70 -8.08
CA ARG A 430 13.95 24.95 -8.14
C ARG A 430 13.48 26.02 -7.15
N MET A 431 14.07 26.08 -5.95
CA MET A 431 13.82 27.16 -4.98
C MET A 431 14.27 28.51 -5.53
N ALA A 432 15.44 28.58 -6.17
CA ALA A 432 15.93 29.78 -6.82
C ALA A 432 15.04 30.23 -7.99
N ASP A 433 14.58 29.28 -8.82
CA ASP A 433 13.63 29.53 -9.93
C ASP A 433 12.29 30.09 -9.44
N MET A 434 11.87 29.70 -8.23
CA MET A 434 10.68 30.28 -7.59
C MET A 434 10.92 31.66 -6.99
N GLY A 435 12.11 32.26 -7.18
CA GLY A 435 12.44 33.61 -6.75
C GLY A 435 12.97 33.72 -5.32
N VAL A 436 13.37 32.63 -4.68
CA VAL A 436 14.05 32.66 -3.39
C VAL A 436 15.54 32.96 -3.61
N ALA A 437 16.06 33.98 -2.94
CA ALA A 437 17.46 34.35 -3.05
C ALA A 437 18.40 33.25 -2.57
N ARG A 438 19.51 33.01 -3.27
CA ARG A 438 20.48 31.95 -3.00
C ARG A 438 21.01 31.96 -1.56
N TYR A 439 21.31 33.12 -0.99
CA TYR A 439 21.76 33.23 0.39
C TYR A 439 20.70 32.79 1.40
N LEU A 440 19.41 33.02 1.11
CA LEU A 440 18.32 32.49 1.96
C LEU A 440 18.17 30.99 1.83
N ILE A 441 18.36 30.42 0.63
CA ILE A 441 18.34 28.98 0.39
C ILE A 441 19.46 28.32 1.19
N SER A 442 20.69 28.88 1.15
CA SER A 442 21.85 28.36 1.85
C SER A 442 21.68 28.33 3.38
N ASP A 443 20.99 29.32 3.93
CA ASP A 443 20.76 29.42 5.37
C ASP A 443 19.57 28.57 5.83
N ALA A 444 18.52 28.47 5.01
CA ALA A 444 17.28 27.81 5.36
C ALA A 444 17.34 26.30 5.21
N ILE A 445 17.95 25.77 4.12
CA ILE A 445 17.87 24.34 3.80
C ILE A 445 18.90 23.56 4.59
N ILE A 446 18.44 22.55 5.32
CA ILE A 446 19.30 21.64 6.11
C ILE A 446 19.58 20.33 5.37
N GLY A 447 18.72 19.95 4.43
CA GLY A 447 18.94 18.77 3.62
C GLY A 447 17.79 18.47 2.65
N VAL A 448 18.08 17.63 1.69
CA VAL A 448 17.14 17.18 0.66
C VAL A 448 17.25 15.68 0.48
N ILE A 449 16.09 15.01 0.42
CA ILE A 449 15.95 13.59 0.18
C ILE A 449 15.26 13.40 -1.16
N ALA A 450 15.99 13.05 -2.21
CA ALA A 450 15.35 12.61 -3.44
C ALA A 450 15.01 11.11 -3.35
N GLN A 451 13.81 10.76 -3.80
CA GLN A 451 13.25 9.43 -3.58
C GLN A 451 12.55 8.88 -4.82
N ARG A 452 12.77 7.59 -5.07
CA ARG A 452 12.04 6.77 -6.04
C ARG A 452 11.59 5.48 -5.40
N LEU A 453 10.56 4.85 -5.95
CA LEU A 453 10.15 3.50 -5.58
C LEU A 453 10.52 2.51 -6.70
N VAL A 454 11.18 1.43 -6.32
CA VAL A 454 11.45 0.28 -7.19
C VAL A 454 10.69 -0.95 -6.69
N ARG A 455 10.28 -1.83 -7.59
CA ARG A 455 9.66 -3.09 -7.23
C ARG A 455 10.72 -4.05 -6.68
N LYS A 456 10.40 -4.72 -5.59
CA LYS A 456 11.25 -5.76 -5.01
C LYS A 456 11.07 -7.06 -5.81
N LEU A 457 12.17 -7.72 -6.12
CA LEU A 457 12.13 -9.06 -6.68
C LEU A 457 11.40 -10.03 -5.73
N CYS A 458 10.58 -10.89 -6.29
CA CYS A 458 9.85 -11.86 -5.48
C CYS A 458 10.83 -12.87 -4.85
N PRO A 459 10.85 -13.00 -3.51
CA PRO A 459 11.83 -13.88 -2.85
C PRO A 459 11.68 -15.35 -3.23
N HIS A 460 10.47 -15.76 -3.62
CA HIS A 460 10.18 -17.15 -3.98
C HIS A 460 10.59 -17.55 -5.40
N CYS A 461 10.65 -16.60 -6.35
CA CYS A 461 10.84 -16.96 -7.75
C CYS A 461 11.93 -16.16 -8.47
N ARG A 462 12.63 -15.26 -7.77
CA ARG A 462 13.79 -14.59 -8.35
C ARG A 462 14.83 -15.63 -8.75
N LYS A 463 15.42 -15.46 -9.92
CA LYS A 463 16.44 -16.37 -10.45
C LYS A 463 17.78 -15.69 -10.44
N LYS A 464 18.79 -16.36 -9.91
CA LYS A 464 20.16 -15.90 -9.89
C LYS A 464 20.84 -16.27 -11.22
N HIS A 465 21.57 -15.35 -11.81
CA HIS A 465 22.35 -15.60 -13.02
C HIS A 465 23.64 -14.75 -13.03
N PRO A 466 24.71 -15.19 -13.74
CA PRO A 466 25.89 -14.37 -13.93
C PRO A 466 25.56 -13.19 -14.84
N ALA A 467 26.04 -12.00 -14.46
CA ALA A 467 25.83 -10.79 -15.24
C ALA A 467 26.54 -10.87 -16.58
N THR A 468 25.83 -10.54 -17.64
CA THR A 468 26.40 -10.38 -19.00
C THR A 468 27.31 -9.14 -19.06
N ASP A 469 28.17 -9.04 -20.06
CA ASP A 469 29.07 -7.89 -20.23
C ASP A 469 28.30 -6.56 -20.31
N LYS A 470 27.12 -6.58 -20.93
CA LYS A 470 26.24 -5.42 -21.05
C LYS A 470 25.70 -5.00 -19.68
N GLU A 471 25.32 -5.95 -18.85
CA GLU A 471 24.84 -5.70 -17.48
C GLU A 471 25.95 -5.21 -16.57
N LYS A 472 27.17 -5.79 -16.70
CA LYS A 472 28.34 -5.31 -15.96
C LYS A 472 28.65 -3.83 -16.28
N LEU A 473 28.57 -3.42 -17.54
CA LEU A 473 28.75 -2.02 -17.94
C LEU A 473 27.68 -1.11 -17.33
N ILE A 474 26.41 -1.54 -17.33
CA ILE A 474 25.31 -0.78 -16.70
C ILE A 474 25.57 -0.62 -15.19
N LEU A 475 26.06 -1.68 -14.54
CA LEU A 475 26.39 -1.71 -13.12
C LEU A 475 27.73 -1.06 -12.78
N LYS A 476 28.43 -0.49 -13.75
CA LYS A 476 29.78 0.10 -13.61
C LYS A 476 30.79 -0.88 -13.00
N ARG A 477 30.72 -2.18 -13.41
CA ARG A 477 31.63 -3.24 -12.97
C ARG A 477 32.61 -3.60 -14.07
N SER A 478 33.78 -4.11 -13.68
CA SER A 478 34.77 -4.59 -14.63
C SER A 478 34.25 -5.82 -15.39
N LEU A 479 34.58 -5.93 -16.70
CA LEU A 479 34.21 -7.08 -17.51
C LEU A 479 34.89 -8.37 -17.00
N ALA A 480 36.03 -8.25 -16.33
CA ALA A 480 36.76 -9.37 -15.75
C ALA A 480 36.21 -9.83 -14.39
N GLU A 481 35.32 -9.05 -13.78
CA GLU A 481 34.72 -9.34 -12.48
C GLU A 481 33.59 -10.36 -12.64
N GLU A 482 33.56 -11.39 -11.82
CA GLU A 482 32.39 -12.30 -11.73
C GLU A 482 31.33 -11.65 -10.88
N VAL A 483 30.25 -11.21 -11.50
CA VAL A 483 29.12 -10.56 -10.83
C VAL A 483 27.87 -11.40 -11.02
N GLU A 484 27.21 -11.73 -9.92
CA GLU A 484 25.92 -12.42 -9.93
C GLU A 484 24.81 -11.44 -9.60
N ILE A 485 23.73 -11.50 -10.37
CA ILE A 485 22.54 -10.68 -10.20
C ILE A 485 21.28 -11.54 -10.27
N TYR A 486 20.13 -10.93 -10.04
CA TYR A 486 18.86 -11.62 -10.03
C TYR A 486 17.89 -11.04 -11.07
N GLU A 487 17.16 -11.93 -11.73
CA GLU A 487 16.06 -11.57 -12.63
C GLU A 487 14.69 -11.95 -12.07
N PRO A 488 13.62 -11.26 -12.50
CA PRO A 488 12.27 -11.62 -12.10
C PRO A 488 11.86 -12.95 -12.74
N GLY A 489 11.43 -13.90 -11.93
CA GLY A 489 10.80 -15.12 -12.38
C GLY A 489 9.29 -14.93 -12.58
N GLY A 490 8.50 -15.87 -12.08
CA GLY A 490 7.05 -15.80 -12.02
C GLY A 490 6.55 -16.92 -11.14
N CYS A 491 5.70 -16.60 -10.18
CA CYS A 491 5.06 -17.59 -9.33
C CYS A 491 3.69 -17.08 -8.85
N LYS A 492 2.95 -17.93 -8.17
CA LYS A 492 1.62 -17.58 -7.66
C LYS A 492 1.64 -16.49 -6.59
N LEU A 493 2.70 -16.43 -5.75
CA LEU A 493 2.85 -15.38 -4.74
C LEU A 493 2.86 -13.98 -5.38
N CYS A 494 3.59 -13.82 -6.46
CA CYS A 494 3.70 -12.54 -7.16
C CYS A 494 2.69 -12.39 -8.31
N ASN A 495 1.69 -13.26 -8.43
CA ASN A 495 0.75 -13.31 -9.55
C ASN A 495 1.47 -13.30 -10.92
N ASN A 496 2.53 -14.11 -11.04
CA ASN A 496 3.39 -14.24 -12.21
C ASN A 496 4.11 -12.95 -12.66
N THR A 497 4.18 -11.93 -11.82
CA THR A 497 4.85 -10.67 -12.15
C THR A 497 6.37 -10.71 -11.94
N GLY A 498 6.87 -11.65 -11.13
CA GLY A 498 8.27 -11.72 -10.70
C GLY A 498 8.62 -10.72 -9.59
N TYR A 499 7.68 -9.85 -9.16
CA TYR A 499 7.91 -8.81 -8.16
C TYR A 499 6.89 -8.90 -7.01
N PHE A 500 7.31 -8.51 -5.81
CA PHE A 500 6.46 -8.50 -4.64
C PHE A 500 6.77 -7.34 -3.70
N GLY A 501 5.93 -6.30 -3.74
CA GLY A 501 6.10 -5.07 -2.98
C GLY A 501 7.11 -4.11 -3.59
N ARG A 502 7.31 -2.98 -2.93
CA ARG A 502 8.22 -1.90 -3.33
C ARG A 502 9.13 -1.51 -2.19
N THR A 503 10.26 -0.89 -2.52
CA THR A 503 11.17 -0.24 -1.56
C THR A 503 11.58 1.13 -2.09
N GLY A 504 11.94 2.05 -1.17
CA GLY A 504 12.52 3.34 -1.54
C GLY A 504 13.96 3.16 -2.01
N VAL A 505 14.33 3.94 -3.03
CA VAL A 505 15.72 4.24 -3.37
C VAL A 505 15.89 5.72 -3.07
N PHE A 506 16.91 6.06 -2.33
CA PHE A 506 17.12 7.40 -1.80
C PHE A 506 18.41 8.02 -2.32
N GLU A 507 18.43 9.33 -2.42
CA GLU A 507 19.60 10.17 -2.57
C GLU A 507 19.47 11.25 -1.49
N ILE A 508 20.31 11.17 -0.45
CA ILE A 508 20.21 12.04 0.73
C ILE A 508 21.36 13.01 0.73
N MET A 509 21.06 14.29 0.59
CA MET A 509 22.02 15.38 0.61
C MET A 509 21.84 16.22 1.87
N GLU A 510 22.80 16.20 2.75
CA GLU A 510 22.87 17.15 3.85
C GLU A 510 23.54 18.45 3.39
N VAL A 511 23.00 19.59 3.82
CA VAL A 511 23.56 20.91 3.52
C VAL A 511 24.49 21.32 4.67
N ASN A 512 25.79 21.04 4.49
CA ASN A 512 26.87 21.44 5.39
C ASN A 512 27.46 22.82 5.00
N GLU A 513 28.50 23.28 5.68
CA GLU A 513 29.13 24.59 5.42
C GLU A 513 29.72 24.71 4.01
N GLU A 514 30.32 23.64 3.45
CA GLU A 514 30.86 23.61 2.09
C GLU A 514 29.72 23.79 1.08
N MET A 515 28.62 23.07 1.27
CA MET A 515 27.43 23.15 0.42
C MET A 515 26.76 24.53 0.51
N ARG A 516 26.65 25.12 1.71
CA ARG A 516 26.10 26.48 1.89
C ARG A 516 26.85 27.52 1.07
N LYS A 517 28.18 27.47 1.06
CA LYS A 517 29.02 28.36 0.27
C LYS A 517 28.75 28.19 -1.21
N LEU A 518 28.72 26.94 -1.71
CA LEU A 518 28.43 26.64 -3.12
C LEU A 518 27.03 27.15 -3.54
N ILE A 519 26.02 27.00 -2.68
CA ILE A 519 24.67 27.49 -2.93
C ILE A 519 24.66 29.04 -3.00
N ALA A 520 25.34 29.72 -2.04
CA ALA A 520 25.40 31.15 -1.96
C ALA A 520 26.15 31.78 -3.15
N ASP A 521 27.21 31.10 -3.62
CA ASP A 521 28.07 31.52 -4.73
C ASP A 521 27.49 31.13 -6.10
N ASP A 522 26.27 30.56 -6.16
CA ASP A 522 25.60 30.11 -7.39
C ASP A 522 26.45 29.12 -8.20
N ALA A 523 27.11 28.19 -7.51
CA ALA A 523 27.91 27.13 -8.11
C ALA A 523 27.10 26.25 -9.07
N THR A 524 27.79 25.63 -10.01
CA THR A 524 27.14 24.72 -10.98
C THR A 524 26.55 23.47 -10.29
N THR A 525 25.58 22.86 -10.95
CA THR A 525 24.97 21.60 -10.46
C THR A 525 26.02 20.51 -10.28
N GLU A 526 26.99 20.42 -11.20
CA GLU A 526 28.08 19.44 -11.14
C GLU A 526 29.00 19.64 -9.94
N GLU A 527 29.35 20.88 -9.62
CA GLU A 527 30.15 21.22 -8.44
C GLU A 527 29.41 20.86 -7.14
N MET A 528 28.13 21.18 -7.05
CA MET A 528 27.29 20.81 -5.90
C MET A 528 27.14 19.30 -5.75
N ILE A 529 26.93 18.55 -6.86
CA ILE A 529 26.88 17.08 -6.82
C ILE A 529 28.23 16.50 -6.36
N ALA A 530 29.35 17.02 -6.87
CA ALA A 530 30.67 16.56 -6.49
C ALA A 530 30.96 16.77 -5.00
N ALA A 531 30.59 17.95 -4.46
CA ALA A 531 30.69 18.26 -3.05
C ALA A 531 29.77 17.37 -2.19
N ALA A 532 28.53 17.15 -2.60
CA ALA A 532 27.61 16.28 -1.90
C ALA A 532 28.11 14.84 -1.83
N LYS A 533 28.66 14.31 -2.95
CA LYS A 533 29.26 12.95 -2.99
C LYS A 533 30.47 12.83 -2.08
N LYS A 534 31.35 13.83 -2.07
CA LYS A 534 32.50 13.88 -1.14
C LYS A 534 32.05 13.82 0.32
N ASN A 535 30.87 14.34 0.62
CA ASN A 535 30.25 14.35 1.93
C ASN A 535 29.31 13.13 2.20
N GLY A 536 29.44 12.04 1.44
CA GLY A 536 28.74 10.77 1.66
C GLY A 536 27.40 10.61 0.94
N MET A 537 27.01 11.55 0.07
CA MET A 537 25.81 11.36 -0.74
C MET A 537 26.04 10.29 -1.82
N HIS A 538 25.16 9.31 -1.88
CA HIS A 538 25.05 8.39 -3.00
C HIS A 538 23.87 8.80 -3.88
N THR A 539 24.07 8.83 -5.21
CA THR A 539 22.99 9.15 -6.15
C THR A 539 21.95 8.03 -6.18
N LEU A 540 20.74 8.34 -6.69
CA LEU A 540 19.69 7.33 -6.94
C LEU A 540 20.21 6.15 -7.76
N ARG A 541 21.10 6.41 -8.74
CA ARG A 541 21.70 5.39 -9.58
C ARG A 541 22.67 4.50 -8.80
N GLU A 542 23.53 5.07 -7.98
CA GLU A 542 24.50 4.32 -7.17
C GLU A 542 23.80 3.41 -6.17
N ASN A 543 22.80 3.93 -5.47
CA ASN A 543 21.96 3.14 -4.57
C ASN A 543 21.12 2.09 -5.31
N GLY A 544 20.60 2.43 -6.50
CA GLY A 544 19.93 1.46 -7.36
C GLY A 544 20.84 0.31 -7.79
N ILE A 545 22.11 0.59 -8.14
CA ILE A 545 23.11 -0.44 -8.45
C ILE A 545 23.35 -1.34 -7.25
N ARG A 546 23.51 -0.78 -6.04
CA ARG A 546 23.65 -1.54 -4.80
C ARG A 546 22.48 -2.52 -4.63
N TYR A 547 21.24 -2.07 -4.80
CA TYR A 547 20.05 -2.91 -4.66
C TYR A 547 19.96 -4.03 -5.72
N VAL A 548 20.48 -3.81 -6.93
CA VAL A 548 20.58 -4.87 -7.96
C VAL A 548 21.58 -5.93 -7.52
N LEU A 549 22.76 -5.54 -7.03
CA LEU A 549 23.80 -6.46 -6.56
C LEU A 549 23.35 -7.27 -5.34
N GLU A 550 22.59 -6.69 -4.44
CA GLU A 550 21.99 -7.37 -3.29
C GLU A 550 20.78 -8.26 -3.68
N GLY A 551 20.33 -8.19 -4.93
CA GLY A 551 19.16 -8.94 -5.40
C GLY A 551 17.83 -8.44 -4.84
N VAL A 552 17.77 -7.20 -4.40
CA VAL A 552 16.53 -6.55 -3.93
C VAL A 552 15.63 -6.20 -5.11
N THR A 553 16.22 -5.67 -6.19
CA THR A 553 15.50 -5.28 -7.41
C THR A 553 16.22 -5.77 -8.67
N SER A 554 15.63 -5.54 -9.85
CA SER A 554 16.25 -5.86 -11.14
C SER A 554 16.89 -4.63 -11.79
N ILE A 555 17.80 -4.86 -12.75
CA ILE A 555 18.38 -3.78 -13.58
C ILE A 555 17.27 -2.95 -14.25
N GLY A 556 16.22 -3.60 -14.78
CA GLY A 556 15.14 -2.90 -15.46
C GLY A 556 14.36 -1.93 -14.56
N GLU A 557 14.20 -2.25 -13.29
CA GLU A 557 13.56 -1.33 -12.31
C GLU A 557 14.52 -0.22 -11.88
N MET A 558 15.79 -0.55 -11.66
CA MET A 558 16.82 0.45 -11.33
C MET A 558 16.96 1.49 -12.43
N LEU A 559 17.01 1.07 -13.71
CA LEU A 559 17.08 2.00 -14.84
C LEU A 559 15.87 2.93 -14.91
N LYS A 560 14.65 2.43 -14.64
CA LYS A 560 13.45 3.28 -14.59
C LYS A 560 13.53 4.34 -13.50
N ALA A 561 14.13 4.02 -12.37
CA ALA A 561 14.27 4.96 -11.25
C ALA A 561 15.37 6.01 -11.48
N SER A 562 16.38 5.69 -12.30
CA SER A 562 17.55 6.54 -12.59
C SER A 562 17.60 7.10 -14.01
N TYR A 563 16.54 6.92 -14.81
CA TYR A 563 16.56 7.29 -16.25
C TYR A 563 16.53 8.81 -16.53
N GLU A 564 16.40 9.62 -15.51
CA GLU A 564 16.33 11.08 -15.62
C GLU A 564 17.65 11.78 -15.18
N GLU A 565 18.76 11.02 -15.08
CA GLU A 565 20.10 11.56 -14.82
C GLU A 565 20.95 11.59 -16.10
#